data_4a808ffb93620fb2e6bbff3bdbac7495
#
_entry.id   4a808ffb93620fb2e6bbff3bdbac7495
#
_cell.length_a   1.000
_cell.length_b   1.000
_cell.length_c   1.000
_cell.angle_alpha   90.00
_cell.angle_beta   90.00
_cell.angle_gamma   90.00
#
_symmetry.space_group_name_H-M   'P 1'
#
loop_
_entity.id
_entity.type
_entity.pdbx_description
1 polymer ?
#
loop_
_entity_poly.entity_id
_entity_poly.type
_entity_poly.pdbx_seq_one_letter_code
_entity_poly.pdbx_strand_id
1 'polypeptide(L)'
;QEQAVLTTQAAEKMVQRAAEMAAAIGLEPYYLYRQHYMLGHLSNIGYAKPGTESIYNIQMMEERHPVIGVGPASASKVPLPDGHHLHKLNMPKNVAVYRARLQELAERRRDLFNIEGTDL
;
A
#
# COMPACT_ATOMS: atom_id res chain seq x y z
N GLN A 1 27.16 -3.71 -21.33
CA GLN A 1 26.03 -2.76 -21.43
C GLN A 1 26.03 -1.95 -20.13
N GLU A 2 26.48 -0.71 -20.22
CA GLU A 2 26.31 0.23 -19.12
C GLU A 2 24.81 0.50 -18.95
N GLN A 3 24.23 0.03 -17.85
CA GLN A 3 22.91 0.45 -17.47
C GLN A 3 22.99 1.93 -17.05
N ALA A 4 22.23 2.79 -17.72
CA ALA A 4 22.11 4.17 -17.33
C ALA A 4 21.56 4.24 -15.89
N VAL A 5 22.37 4.69 -14.94
CA VAL A 5 21.94 4.89 -13.55
C VAL A 5 21.15 6.20 -13.49
N LEU A 6 19.88 6.11 -13.16
CA LEU A 6 19.03 7.29 -12.92
C LEU A 6 19.57 8.03 -11.70
N THR A 7 19.95 9.29 -11.86
CA THR A 7 20.39 10.15 -10.75
C THR A 7 19.20 10.64 -9.95
N THR A 8 19.40 10.95 -8.66
CA THR A 8 18.38 11.57 -7.81
C THR A 8 17.83 12.85 -8.45
N GLN A 9 18.71 13.70 -8.98
CA GLN A 9 18.32 14.94 -9.65
C GLN A 9 17.44 14.69 -10.89
N ALA A 10 17.76 13.68 -11.70
CA ALA A 10 16.94 13.31 -12.85
C ALA A 10 15.57 12.79 -12.40
N ALA A 11 15.50 11.99 -11.34
CA ALA A 11 14.25 11.51 -10.78
C ALA A 11 13.38 12.65 -10.25
N GLU A 12 13.95 13.62 -9.55
CA GLU A 12 13.23 14.82 -9.07
C GLU A 12 12.64 15.62 -10.24
N LYS A 13 13.40 15.82 -11.32
CA LYS A 13 12.91 16.50 -12.52
C LYS A 13 11.76 15.72 -13.18
N MET A 14 11.83 14.39 -13.21
CA MET A 14 10.75 13.55 -13.75
C MET A 14 9.46 13.71 -12.93
N VAL A 15 9.56 13.70 -11.60
CA VAL A 15 8.41 13.89 -10.70
C VAL A 15 7.79 15.27 -10.88
N GLN A 16 8.62 16.32 -10.95
CA GLN A 16 8.16 17.68 -11.22
C GLN A 16 7.46 17.78 -12.57
N ARG A 17 8.04 17.21 -13.61
CA ARG A 17 7.44 17.20 -14.95
C ARG A 17 6.10 16.46 -14.98
N ALA A 18 6.01 15.33 -14.29
CA ALA A 18 4.76 14.58 -14.16
C ALA A 18 3.66 15.42 -13.48
N ALA A 19 4.00 16.15 -12.42
CA ALA A 19 3.07 17.06 -11.73
C ALA A 19 2.57 18.19 -12.65
N GLU A 20 3.46 18.81 -13.40
CA GLU A 20 3.11 19.87 -14.37
C GLU A 20 2.19 19.33 -15.48
N MET A 21 2.50 18.15 -16.01
CA MET A 21 1.67 17.51 -17.04
C MET A 21 0.30 17.12 -16.52
N ALA A 22 0.23 16.56 -15.30
CA ALA A 22 -1.03 16.22 -14.64
C ALA A 22 -1.91 17.46 -14.45
N ALA A 23 -1.34 18.57 -13.95
CA ALA A 23 -2.05 19.83 -13.79
C ALA A 23 -2.56 20.38 -15.13
N ALA A 24 -1.75 20.27 -16.20
CA ALA A 24 -2.12 20.76 -17.53
C ALA A 24 -3.37 20.04 -18.11
N ILE A 25 -3.63 18.80 -17.72
CA ILE A 25 -4.80 18.02 -18.15
C ILE A 25 -5.93 17.98 -17.10
N GLY A 26 -5.84 18.80 -16.04
CA GLY A 26 -6.85 18.92 -15.01
C GLY A 26 -6.88 17.83 -13.96
N LEU A 27 -5.75 17.14 -13.76
CA LEU A 27 -5.59 16.17 -12.68
C LEU A 27 -5.03 16.85 -11.44
N GLU A 28 -5.53 16.46 -10.28
CA GLU A 28 -5.07 16.94 -8.98
C GLU A 28 -4.50 15.80 -8.13
N PRO A 29 -3.47 16.07 -7.29
CA PRO A 29 -2.98 15.06 -6.36
C PRO A 29 -4.04 14.77 -5.30
N TYR A 30 -4.24 13.48 -4.95
CA TYR A 30 -5.20 13.08 -3.92
C TYR A 30 -4.65 12.10 -2.89
N TYR A 31 -3.52 11.46 -3.14
CA TYR A 31 -2.78 10.73 -2.11
C TYR A 31 -1.28 10.82 -2.32
N LEU A 32 -0.55 10.63 -1.22
CA LEU A 32 0.90 10.57 -1.20
C LEU A 32 1.35 9.34 -0.43
N TYR A 33 2.16 8.50 -1.06
CA TYR A 33 2.75 7.32 -0.44
C TYR A 33 4.27 7.39 -0.51
N ARG A 34 4.93 7.35 0.65
CA ARG A 34 6.38 7.29 0.74
C ARG A 34 6.83 5.84 0.83
N GLN A 35 7.45 5.35 -0.22
CA GLN A 35 7.95 4.00 -0.30
C GLN A 35 9.41 3.94 0.16
N HIS A 36 9.77 2.88 0.90
CA HIS A 36 11.16 2.60 1.23
C HIS A 36 11.95 2.24 -0.05
N TYR A 37 13.23 2.60 -0.08
CA TYR A 37 14.15 2.32 -1.19
C TYR A 37 13.85 3.06 -2.50
N MET A 38 13.12 4.15 -2.47
CA MET A 38 12.99 5.02 -3.63
C MET A 38 14.22 5.92 -3.78
N LEU A 39 14.62 6.13 -5.01
CA LEU A 39 15.70 7.06 -5.35
C LEU A 39 15.34 8.47 -4.89
N GLY A 40 16.23 9.12 -4.12
CA GLY A 40 16.03 10.49 -3.65
C GLY A 40 14.93 10.69 -2.61
N HIS A 41 14.48 9.63 -1.94
CA HIS A 41 13.38 9.68 -0.97
C HIS A 41 12.08 10.28 -1.54
N LEU A 42 11.87 10.14 -2.84
CA LEU A 42 10.68 10.60 -3.52
C LEU A 42 9.45 9.81 -3.07
N SER A 43 8.29 10.44 -3.20
CA SER A 43 7.00 9.83 -2.86
C SER A 43 6.23 9.46 -4.12
N ASN A 44 5.45 8.39 -4.04
CA ASN A 44 4.42 8.11 -5.03
C ASN A 44 3.23 9.03 -4.80
N ILE A 45 2.82 9.75 -5.84
CA ILE A 45 1.68 10.64 -5.78
C ILE A 45 0.62 10.12 -6.76
N GLY A 46 -0.60 9.95 -6.28
CA GLY A 46 -1.75 9.64 -7.13
C GLY A 46 -2.45 10.90 -7.60
N TYR A 47 -2.78 10.96 -8.88
CA TYR A 47 -3.50 12.06 -9.50
C TYR A 47 -4.83 11.59 -10.04
N ALA A 48 -5.88 12.41 -9.89
CA ALA A 48 -7.19 12.16 -10.44
C ALA A 48 -7.92 13.47 -10.76
N LYS A 49 -8.91 13.41 -11.63
CA LYS A 49 -9.86 14.51 -11.76
C LYS A 49 -10.69 14.62 -10.48
N PRO A 50 -11.00 15.83 -10.00
CA PRO A 50 -11.86 16.00 -8.84
C PRO A 50 -13.18 15.22 -9.00
N GLY A 51 -13.53 14.44 -7.96
CA GLY A 51 -14.72 13.58 -7.98
C GLY A 51 -14.51 12.18 -8.57
N THR A 52 -13.33 11.87 -9.09
CA THR A 52 -12.99 10.53 -9.65
C THR A 52 -11.91 9.80 -8.85
N GLU A 53 -11.61 10.26 -7.64
CA GLU A 53 -10.61 9.68 -6.77
C GLU A 53 -10.94 8.21 -6.43
N SER A 54 -9.93 7.36 -6.46
CA SER A 54 -10.10 5.95 -6.07
C SER A 54 -10.27 5.85 -4.55
N ILE A 55 -11.46 5.51 -4.09
CA ILE A 55 -11.74 5.27 -2.66
C ILE A 55 -10.85 4.14 -2.12
N TYR A 56 -10.63 3.10 -2.91
CA TYR A 56 -9.71 2.01 -2.54
C TYR A 56 -8.30 2.52 -2.22
N ASN A 57 -7.74 3.39 -3.06
CA ASN A 57 -6.42 3.95 -2.85
C ASN A 57 -6.37 4.81 -1.59
N ILE A 58 -7.38 5.63 -1.34
CA ILE A 58 -7.48 6.45 -0.13
C ILE A 58 -7.52 5.55 1.12
N GLN A 59 -8.36 4.53 1.13
CA GLN A 59 -8.49 3.61 2.25
C GLN A 59 -7.20 2.82 2.51
N MET A 60 -6.49 2.41 1.46
CA MET A 60 -5.21 1.73 1.60
C MET A 60 -4.11 2.63 2.18
N MET A 61 -4.11 3.92 1.82
CA MET A 61 -3.13 4.88 2.34
C MET A 61 -3.42 5.30 3.79
N GLU A 62 -4.69 5.48 4.15
CA GLU A 62 -5.09 5.89 5.50
C GLU A 62 -4.97 4.78 6.54
N GLU A 63 -4.99 3.53 6.15
CA GLU A 63 -4.88 2.35 7.01
C GLU A 63 -5.87 2.35 8.20
N ARG A 64 -7.07 2.91 8.01
CA ARG A 64 -8.11 3.02 9.04
C ARG A 64 -9.12 1.87 9.02
N HIS A 65 -9.10 1.06 7.98
CA HIS A 65 -10.03 -0.05 7.80
C HIS A 65 -9.31 -1.39 7.84
N PRO A 66 -9.95 -2.44 8.37
CA PRO A 66 -9.42 -3.78 8.25
C PRO A 66 -9.26 -4.19 6.79
N VAL A 67 -8.17 -4.87 6.48
CA VAL A 67 -7.88 -5.39 5.14
C VAL A 67 -7.63 -6.89 5.27
N ILE A 68 -8.39 -7.68 4.51
CA ILE A 68 -8.21 -9.13 4.43
C ILE A 68 -7.42 -9.44 3.16
N GLY A 69 -6.21 -9.96 3.34
CA GLY A 69 -5.39 -10.47 2.25
C GLY A 69 -5.68 -11.95 2.00
N VAL A 70 -5.77 -12.35 0.75
CA VAL A 70 -6.02 -13.73 0.33
C VAL A 70 -4.92 -14.19 -0.62
N GLY A 71 -4.42 -15.40 -0.39
CA GLY A 71 -3.40 -16.02 -1.23
C GLY A 71 -1.96 -15.85 -0.74
N PRO A 72 -1.01 -16.49 -1.43
CA PRO A 72 0.41 -16.36 -1.13
C PRO A 72 0.88 -14.90 -1.25
N ALA A 73 1.85 -14.52 -0.43
CA ALA A 73 2.42 -13.17 -0.36
C ALA A 73 1.45 -12.06 0.05
N SER A 74 0.17 -12.36 0.35
CA SER A 74 -0.80 -11.36 0.80
C SER A 74 -0.54 -10.92 2.25
N ALA A 75 -1.10 -9.78 2.61
CA ALA A 75 -1.09 -9.26 3.98
C ALA A 75 -2.50 -8.93 4.44
N SER A 76 -2.83 -9.34 5.67
CA SER A 76 -4.03 -8.89 6.38
C SER A 76 -3.64 -7.89 7.46
N LYS A 77 -4.43 -6.86 7.64
CA LYS A 77 -4.17 -5.79 8.61
C LYS A 77 -5.44 -5.44 9.37
N VAL A 78 -5.31 -5.25 10.67
CA VAL A 78 -6.40 -4.77 11.53
C VAL A 78 -5.91 -3.57 12.32
N PRO A 79 -6.52 -2.38 12.13
CA PRO A 79 -6.22 -1.22 12.96
C PRO A 79 -6.58 -1.48 14.42
N LEU A 80 -5.72 -1.05 15.33
CA LEU A 80 -6.01 -1.09 16.75
C LEU A 80 -6.88 0.10 17.19
N PRO A 81 -7.63 -0.02 18.31
CA PRO A 81 -8.49 1.05 18.82
C PRO A 81 -7.74 2.36 19.15
N ASP A 82 -6.43 2.31 19.35
CA ASP A 82 -5.59 3.48 19.63
C ASP A 82 -5.43 4.42 18.42
N GLY A 83 -5.79 3.96 17.22
CA GLY A 83 -5.67 4.73 15.98
C GLY A 83 -4.26 4.90 15.45
N HIS A 84 -3.24 4.29 16.08
CA HIS A 84 -1.82 4.46 15.72
C HIS A 84 -1.11 3.17 15.34
N HIS A 85 -1.61 2.03 15.78
CA HIS A 85 -0.98 0.74 15.55
C HIS A 85 -1.85 -0.19 14.70
N LEU A 86 -1.18 -1.12 14.02
CA LEU A 86 -1.81 -2.15 13.20
C LEU A 86 -1.34 -3.53 13.66
N HIS A 87 -2.28 -4.45 13.80
CA HIS A 87 -1.95 -5.87 13.75
C HIS A 87 -1.84 -6.32 12.31
N LYS A 88 -0.76 -7.00 11.97
CA LYS A 88 -0.47 -7.45 10.61
C LYS A 88 -0.15 -8.93 10.57
N LEU A 89 -0.72 -9.64 9.61
CA LEU A 89 -0.40 -11.02 9.29
C LEU A 89 0.02 -11.12 7.84
N ASN A 90 1.25 -11.55 7.60
CA ASN A 90 1.77 -11.80 6.26
C ASN A 90 1.67 -13.29 5.93
N MET A 91 1.23 -13.60 4.73
CA MET A 91 1.23 -14.97 4.20
C MET A 91 2.58 -15.30 3.55
N PRO A 92 3.00 -16.59 3.60
CA PRO A 92 4.22 -17.02 2.92
C PRO A 92 4.20 -16.67 1.43
N LYS A 93 5.34 -16.27 0.90
CA LYS A 93 5.49 -15.96 -0.54
C LYS A 93 5.56 -17.23 -1.38
N ASN A 94 6.16 -18.29 -0.84
CA ASN A 94 6.28 -19.58 -1.52
C ASN A 94 4.94 -20.31 -1.51
N VAL A 95 4.44 -20.67 -2.68
CA VAL A 95 3.12 -21.32 -2.85
C VAL A 95 3.05 -22.68 -2.16
N ALA A 96 4.11 -23.48 -2.21
CA ALA A 96 4.14 -24.80 -1.57
C ALA A 96 4.07 -24.68 -0.05
N VAL A 97 4.80 -23.74 0.54
CA VAL A 97 4.76 -23.43 1.98
C VAL A 97 3.39 -22.91 2.39
N TYR A 98 2.81 -22.00 1.60
CA TYR A 98 1.46 -21.49 1.83
C TYR A 98 0.42 -22.62 1.85
N ARG A 99 0.45 -23.52 0.87
CA ARG A 99 -0.46 -24.67 0.80
C ARG A 99 -0.30 -25.62 1.98
N ALA A 100 0.95 -25.93 2.36
CA ALA A 100 1.24 -26.83 3.48
C ALA A 100 0.75 -26.28 4.84
N ARG A 101 0.71 -24.96 4.99
CA ARG A 101 0.31 -24.27 6.23
C ARG A 101 -1.08 -23.66 6.16
N LEU A 102 -1.87 -23.98 5.16
CA LEU A 102 -3.13 -23.29 4.87
C LEU A 102 -4.09 -23.26 6.06
N GLN A 103 -4.26 -24.38 6.76
CA GLN A 103 -5.16 -24.45 7.91
C GLN A 103 -4.68 -23.59 9.07
N GLU A 104 -3.41 -23.69 9.44
CA GLU A 104 -2.80 -22.86 10.48
C GLU A 104 -2.93 -21.37 10.15
N LEU A 105 -2.64 -20.98 8.92
CA LEU A 105 -2.71 -19.59 8.46
C LEU A 105 -4.14 -19.06 8.45
N ALA A 106 -5.11 -19.89 8.10
CA ALA A 106 -6.53 -19.53 8.15
C ALA A 106 -6.99 -19.27 9.60
N GLU A 107 -6.55 -20.10 10.55
CA GLU A 107 -6.83 -19.92 11.98
C GLU A 107 -6.18 -18.63 12.51
N ARG A 108 -4.92 -18.39 12.21
CA ARG A 108 -4.22 -17.16 12.59
C ARG A 108 -4.90 -15.90 12.03
N ARG A 109 -5.38 -15.96 10.78
CA ARG A 109 -6.12 -14.86 10.17
C ARG A 109 -7.45 -14.63 10.88
N ARG A 110 -8.21 -15.70 11.19
CA ARG A 110 -9.44 -15.60 11.97
C ARG A 110 -9.17 -14.95 13.32
N ASP A 111 -8.13 -15.36 14.03
CA ASP A 111 -7.77 -14.81 15.34
C ASP A 111 -7.40 -13.33 15.25
N LEU A 112 -6.73 -12.91 14.17
CA LEU A 112 -6.42 -11.51 13.92
C LEU A 112 -7.67 -10.62 13.87
N PHE A 113 -8.76 -11.11 13.27
CA PHE A 113 -10.00 -10.36 13.12
C PHE A 113 -10.95 -10.52 14.31
N ASN A 114 -10.68 -11.44 15.24
CA ASN A 114 -11.44 -11.63 16.48
C ASN A 114 -10.85 -10.85 17.68
N ILE A 115 -9.96 -9.91 17.42
CA ILE A 115 -9.43 -9.04 18.47
C ILE A 115 -10.58 -8.18 19.03
N GLU A 116 -10.67 -8.07 20.37
CA GLU A 116 -11.70 -7.28 21.06
C GLU A 116 -11.82 -5.86 20.47
N GLY A 117 -13.03 -5.48 20.11
CA GLY A 117 -13.34 -4.18 19.51
C GLY A 117 -13.33 -4.17 17.96
N THR A 118 -13.12 -5.30 17.32
CA THR A 118 -13.25 -5.44 15.86
C THR A 118 -14.60 -6.05 15.54
N ASP A 119 -15.63 -5.24 15.43
CA ASP A 119 -16.93 -5.65 14.87
C ASP A 119 -16.80 -5.72 13.34
N LEU A 120 -16.78 -6.93 12.85
CA LEU A 120 -16.89 -7.19 11.41
C LEU A 120 -18.34 -7.50 11.06
#